data_88d41d1b4eb36bef5467103d11665e87
#
_entry.id   88d41d1b4eb36bef5467103d11665e87
#
_cell.length_a   1.000
_cell.length_b   1.000
_cell.length_c   1.000
_cell.angle_alpha   90.00
_cell.angle_beta   90.00
_cell.angle_gamma   90.00
#
_symmetry.space_group_name_H-M   'P 1'
#
loop_
_entity.id
_entity.type
_entity.pdbx_description
1 polymer ?
#
loop_
_entity_poly.entity_id
_entity_poly.type
_entity_poly.pdbx_seq_one_letter_code
_entity_poly.pdbx_strand_id
1 'polypeptide(L)'
;IIAALPRGGILPPGGQPEKGWQQVRLADGRTGFVPESILGEYYTAPLSQDEETLRQALVDAAMLYQGPHYRSGGKSPMGIDCSGLVSTAYMLCGILIYRDAHIMEDFPIHEISLENVNPGDLLFFPGHVALSLGHGRYCHSTGRSGDNGFALNSLNPSDPDYRADLKAAITQVGSYF
;
A
#
# COMPACT_ATOMS: atom_id res chain seq x y z
N ILE A 1 7.77 -10.92 25.60
CA ILE A 1 7.32 -10.75 24.19
C ILE A 1 6.77 -12.10 23.72
N ILE A 2 5.50 -12.14 23.29
CA ILE A 2 4.82 -13.37 22.83
C ILE A 2 4.94 -13.50 21.30
N ALA A 3 4.86 -12.38 20.58
CA ALA A 3 5.00 -12.31 19.13
C ALA A 3 5.41 -10.89 18.71
N ALA A 4 6.01 -10.77 17.51
CA ALA A 4 6.18 -9.50 16.82
C ALA A 4 4.94 -9.23 15.95
N LEU A 5 4.44 -8.02 15.99
CA LEU A 5 3.26 -7.59 15.23
C LEU A 5 3.71 -6.65 14.12
N PRO A 6 3.63 -7.04 12.85
CA PRO A 6 3.96 -6.15 11.76
C PRO A 6 2.87 -5.08 11.58
N ARG A 7 3.24 -3.89 11.12
CA ARG A 7 2.30 -2.86 10.68
C ARG A 7 1.35 -3.42 9.61
N GLY A 8 0.06 -3.05 9.72
CA GLY A 8 -0.99 -3.58 8.84
C GLY A 8 -1.50 -4.97 9.24
N GLY A 9 -0.99 -5.55 10.34
CA GLY A 9 -1.55 -6.77 10.90
C GLY A 9 -2.92 -6.52 11.54
N ILE A 10 -3.91 -7.35 11.19
CA ILE A 10 -5.27 -7.27 11.76
C ILE A 10 -5.32 -8.13 13.02
N LEU A 11 -5.73 -7.52 14.13
CA LEU A 11 -5.80 -8.16 15.45
C LEU A 11 -7.21 -8.04 16.03
N PRO A 12 -7.92 -9.15 16.26
CA PRO A 12 -9.18 -9.11 16.99
C PRO A 12 -8.96 -8.63 18.44
N PRO A 13 -9.73 -7.62 18.89
CA PRO A 13 -9.66 -7.20 20.28
C PRO A 13 -10.22 -8.29 21.22
N GLY A 14 -9.65 -8.44 22.40
CA GLY A 14 -10.05 -9.42 23.44
C GLY A 14 -10.94 -8.83 24.52
N GLY A 15 -11.37 -7.57 24.40
CA GLY A 15 -12.16 -6.86 25.42
C GLY A 15 -11.96 -5.36 25.33
N GLN A 16 -12.38 -4.64 26.37
CA GLN A 16 -12.15 -3.19 26.47
C GLN A 16 -10.69 -2.89 26.86
N PRO A 17 -10.11 -1.79 26.40
CA PRO A 17 -8.79 -1.37 26.81
C PRO A 17 -8.75 -1.07 28.32
N GLU A 18 -7.63 -1.38 28.96
CA GLU A 18 -7.39 -1.05 30.35
C GLU A 18 -6.00 -0.42 30.53
N LYS A 19 -5.94 0.77 31.16
CA LYS A 19 -4.70 1.50 31.47
C LYS A 19 -3.77 1.69 30.28
N GLY A 20 -4.34 1.95 29.09
CA GLY A 20 -3.60 2.17 27.84
C GLY A 20 -3.11 0.89 27.17
N TRP A 21 -3.62 -0.29 27.57
CA TRP A 21 -3.33 -1.58 26.97
C TRP A 21 -4.59 -2.24 26.46
N GLN A 22 -4.53 -2.76 25.24
CA GLN A 22 -5.58 -3.56 24.61
C GLN A 22 -5.20 -5.03 24.62
N GLN A 23 -6.06 -5.89 25.15
CA GLN A 23 -5.92 -7.32 24.94
C GLN A 23 -6.24 -7.66 23.48
N VAL A 24 -5.39 -8.48 22.85
CA VAL A 24 -5.56 -8.95 21.48
C VAL A 24 -5.39 -10.45 21.40
N ARG A 25 -5.99 -11.06 20.37
CA ARG A 25 -5.85 -12.48 20.08
C ARG A 25 -5.08 -12.68 18.78
N LEU A 26 -4.09 -13.58 18.80
CA LEU A 26 -3.36 -14.00 17.63
C LEU A 26 -4.12 -15.07 16.83
N ALA A 27 -3.76 -15.28 15.56
CA ALA A 27 -4.38 -16.28 14.71
C ALA A 27 -4.24 -17.72 15.23
N ASP A 28 -3.20 -17.99 16.01
CA ASP A 28 -2.97 -19.30 16.66
C ASP A 28 -3.73 -19.47 18.00
N GLY A 29 -4.60 -18.50 18.35
CA GLY A 29 -5.42 -18.54 19.56
C GLY A 29 -4.74 -17.97 20.82
N ARG A 30 -3.43 -17.70 20.80
CA ARG A 30 -2.76 -17.05 21.93
C ARG A 30 -3.29 -15.64 22.13
N THR A 31 -3.31 -15.20 23.37
CA THR A 31 -3.70 -13.83 23.74
C THR A 31 -2.50 -13.09 24.33
N GLY A 32 -2.51 -11.79 24.19
CA GLY A 32 -1.50 -10.89 24.74
C GLY A 32 -2.03 -9.47 24.83
N PHE A 33 -1.18 -8.58 25.32
CA PHE A 33 -1.49 -7.15 25.43
C PHE A 33 -0.57 -6.33 24.55
N VAL A 34 -1.15 -5.30 23.91
CA VAL A 34 -0.41 -4.32 23.12
C VAL A 34 -0.75 -2.91 23.64
N PRO A 35 0.17 -1.96 23.56
CA PRO A 35 -0.16 -0.58 23.83
C PRO A 35 -1.28 -0.11 22.90
N GLU A 36 -2.33 0.51 23.45
CA GLU A 36 -3.45 1.04 22.65
C GLU A 36 -2.96 2.06 21.59
N SER A 37 -1.90 2.80 21.90
CA SER A 37 -1.30 3.81 21.02
C SER A 37 -0.71 3.28 19.70
N ILE A 38 -0.47 1.97 19.58
CA ILE A 38 0.02 1.36 18.33
C ILE A 38 -1.10 0.76 17.48
N LEU A 39 -2.32 0.75 17.98
CA LEU A 39 -3.49 0.26 17.26
C LEU A 39 -4.11 1.40 16.45
N GLY A 40 -4.45 1.10 15.21
CA GLY A 40 -5.26 1.94 14.35
C GLY A 40 -6.64 1.33 14.17
N GLU A 41 -7.53 2.11 13.58
CA GLU A 41 -8.86 1.63 13.20
C GLU A 41 -8.75 0.65 12.03
N TYR A 42 -9.59 -0.38 12.05
CA TYR A 42 -9.77 -1.29 10.92
C TYR A 42 -11.02 -0.90 10.14
N TYR A 43 -10.82 -0.40 8.94
CA TYR A 43 -11.89 0.03 8.07
C TYR A 43 -12.40 -1.13 7.22
N THR A 44 -13.72 -1.35 7.18
CA THR A 44 -14.41 -2.32 6.31
C THR A 44 -15.07 -1.67 5.10
N ALA A 45 -14.96 -0.35 4.98
CA ALA A 45 -15.39 0.49 3.88
C ALA A 45 -14.40 1.65 3.75
N PRO A 46 -14.37 2.41 2.64
CA PRO A 46 -13.46 3.54 2.47
C PRO A 46 -13.50 4.49 3.65
N LEU A 47 -12.33 4.84 4.18
CA LEU A 47 -12.20 5.66 5.40
C LEU A 47 -12.78 7.07 5.25
N SER A 48 -12.98 7.54 4.01
CA SER A 48 -13.62 8.82 3.67
C SER A 48 -14.46 8.69 2.39
N GLN A 49 -15.54 9.46 2.32
CA GLN A 49 -16.30 9.66 1.07
C GLN A 49 -15.81 10.87 0.28
N ASP A 50 -14.96 11.72 0.90
CA ASP A 50 -14.28 12.82 0.22
C ASP A 50 -13.09 12.28 -0.56
N GLU A 51 -13.09 12.49 -1.87
CA GLU A 51 -12.09 11.96 -2.79
C GLU A 51 -10.67 12.46 -2.46
N GLU A 52 -10.50 13.77 -2.20
CA GLU A 52 -9.19 14.36 -1.93
C GLU A 52 -8.59 13.78 -0.63
N THR A 53 -9.40 13.68 0.42
CA THR A 53 -9.01 13.05 1.68
C THR A 53 -8.61 11.60 1.50
N LEU A 54 -9.37 10.83 0.71
CA LEU A 54 -9.09 9.42 0.48
C LEU A 54 -7.82 9.22 -0.37
N ARG A 55 -7.61 10.04 -1.40
CA ARG A 55 -6.38 10.04 -2.21
C ARG A 55 -5.15 10.33 -1.38
N GLN A 56 -5.21 11.34 -0.51
CA GLN A 56 -4.10 11.66 0.39
C GLN A 56 -3.82 10.51 1.37
N ALA A 57 -4.86 9.91 1.93
CA ALA A 57 -4.72 8.77 2.83
C ALA A 57 -4.07 7.53 2.15
N LEU A 58 -4.38 7.26 0.88
CA LEU A 58 -3.74 6.20 0.10
C LEU A 58 -2.24 6.46 -0.08
N VAL A 59 -1.86 7.70 -0.41
CA VAL A 59 -0.46 8.12 -0.50
C VAL A 59 0.24 7.95 0.85
N ASP A 60 -0.34 8.48 1.92
CA ASP A 60 0.24 8.41 3.28
C ASP A 60 0.41 6.95 3.73
N ALA A 61 -0.58 6.10 3.47
CA ALA A 61 -0.52 4.68 3.79
C ALA A 61 0.62 3.96 3.04
N ALA A 62 0.83 4.26 1.75
CA ALA A 62 1.95 3.72 0.98
C ALA A 62 3.30 4.19 1.54
N MET A 63 3.41 5.47 1.91
CA MET A 63 4.62 6.08 2.45
C MET A 63 5.02 5.52 3.84
N LEU A 64 4.11 4.88 4.57
CA LEU A 64 4.44 4.15 5.81
C LEU A 64 5.37 2.94 5.58
N TYR A 65 5.51 2.47 4.34
CA TYR A 65 6.31 1.30 3.97
C TYR A 65 7.66 1.66 3.34
N GLN A 66 8.21 2.83 3.63
CA GLN A 66 9.59 3.17 3.32
C GLN A 66 10.53 2.31 4.17
N GLY A 67 11.58 1.74 3.53
CA GLY A 67 12.63 0.99 4.21
C GLY A 67 12.59 -0.54 4.11
N PRO A 68 11.43 -1.24 4.01
CA PRO A 68 11.41 -2.67 3.76
C PRO A 68 12.15 -3.08 2.49
N HIS A 69 12.88 -4.20 2.55
CA HIS A 69 13.45 -4.81 1.36
C HIS A 69 12.37 -5.41 0.47
N TYR A 70 12.65 -5.52 -0.82
CA TYR A 70 11.81 -6.26 -1.73
C TYR A 70 11.76 -7.74 -1.35
N ARG A 71 10.55 -8.28 -1.27
CA ARG A 71 10.30 -9.70 -1.06
C ARG A 71 9.07 -10.13 -1.83
N SER A 72 9.24 -10.99 -2.83
CA SER A 72 8.12 -11.54 -3.60
C SER A 72 7.08 -12.19 -2.68
N GLY A 73 5.80 -11.88 -2.87
CA GLY A 73 4.68 -12.29 -2.00
C GLY A 73 4.59 -11.53 -0.67
N GLY A 74 5.51 -10.62 -0.37
CA GLY A 74 5.54 -9.87 0.89
C GLY A 74 4.49 -8.76 0.96
N LYS A 75 3.96 -8.52 2.19
CA LYS A 75 2.98 -7.46 2.49
C LYS A 75 3.25 -6.80 3.85
N SER A 76 4.47 -6.79 4.33
CA SER A 76 4.76 -6.30 5.67
C SER A 76 6.09 -5.54 5.72
N PRO A 77 6.38 -4.82 6.83
CA PRO A 77 7.68 -4.20 7.04
C PRO A 77 8.88 -5.16 7.04
N MET A 78 8.63 -6.47 7.13
CA MET A 78 9.68 -7.51 7.05
C MET A 78 10.04 -7.89 5.62
N GLY A 79 9.34 -7.34 4.64
CA GLY A 79 9.54 -7.52 3.21
C GLY A 79 8.22 -7.31 2.47
N ILE A 80 8.28 -6.56 1.38
CA ILE A 80 7.12 -6.14 0.61
C ILE A 80 7.45 -6.18 -0.88
N ASP A 81 6.52 -6.67 -1.72
CA ASP A 81 6.63 -6.53 -3.17
C ASP A 81 5.78 -5.37 -3.71
N CYS A 82 5.80 -5.17 -5.01
CA CYS A 82 5.12 -4.05 -5.65
C CYS A 82 3.61 -4.05 -5.39
N SER A 83 2.93 -5.16 -5.66
CA SER A 83 1.49 -5.27 -5.46
C SER A 83 1.12 -5.44 -3.97
N GLY A 84 2.05 -5.94 -3.14
CA GLY A 84 1.93 -5.94 -1.68
C GLY A 84 1.89 -4.53 -1.11
N LEU A 85 2.75 -3.64 -1.60
CA LEU A 85 2.74 -2.22 -1.20
C LEU A 85 1.39 -1.57 -1.51
N VAL A 86 0.95 -1.62 -2.76
CA VAL A 86 -0.28 -0.94 -3.17
C VAL A 86 -1.52 -1.57 -2.53
N SER A 87 -1.63 -2.90 -2.51
CA SER A 87 -2.78 -3.56 -1.90
C SER A 87 -2.86 -3.35 -0.39
N THR A 88 -1.74 -3.22 0.29
CA THR A 88 -1.72 -2.91 1.73
C THR A 88 -2.10 -1.46 1.98
N ALA A 89 -1.62 -0.50 1.16
CA ALA A 89 -2.03 0.90 1.27
C ALA A 89 -3.55 1.06 1.11
N TYR A 90 -4.13 0.44 0.09
CA TYR A 90 -5.57 0.43 -0.13
C TYR A 90 -6.35 -0.24 1.01
N MET A 91 -5.88 -1.39 1.50
CA MET A 91 -6.49 -2.11 2.63
C MET A 91 -6.52 -1.26 3.91
N LEU A 92 -5.46 -0.51 4.20
CA LEU A 92 -5.40 0.40 5.34
C LEU A 92 -6.40 1.55 5.23
N CYS A 93 -6.82 1.89 4.01
CA CYS A 93 -7.87 2.88 3.74
C CYS A 93 -9.27 2.25 3.57
N GLY A 94 -9.44 0.95 3.89
CA GLY A 94 -10.73 0.26 3.83
C GLY A 94 -11.15 -0.21 2.43
N ILE A 95 -10.21 -0.27 1.48
CA ILE A 95 -10.47 -0.68 0.10
C ILE A 95 -9.70 -1.98 -0.20
N LEU A 96 -10.40 -3.03 -0.60
CA LEU A 96 -9.79 -4.27 -1.05
C LEU A 96 -9.61 -4.24 -2.57
N ILE A 97 -8.37 -4.27 -3.03
CA ILE A 97 -8.02 -4.38 -4.46
C ILE A 97 -7.41 -5.75 -4.76
N TYR A 98 -7.33 -6.09 -6.04
CA TYR A 98 -6.69 -7.34 -6.45
C TYR A 98 -5.22 -7.36 -6.03
N ARG A 99 -4.75 -8.54 -5.60
CA ARG A 99 -3.41 -8.68 -4.98
C ARG A 99 -2.26 -8.57 -5.98
N ASP A 100 -2.50 -8.93 -7.24
CA ASP A 100 -1.45 -8.95 -8.25
C ASP A 100 -1.43 -7.68 -9.13
N ALA A 101 -0.39 -7.54 -9.97
CA ALA A 101 -0.10 -6.34 -10.73
C ALA A 101 -0.88 -6.26 -12.04
N HIS A 102 -2.21 -6.33 -11.97
CA HIS A 102 -3.14 -6.07 -13.08
C HIS A 102 -4.55 -5.72 -12.57
N ILE A 103 -5.35 -5.09 -13.42
CA ILE A 103 -6.76 -4.80 -13.14
C ILE A 103 -7.56 -6.10 -13.27
N MET A 104 -8.42 -6.38 -12.27
CA MET A 104 -9.29 -7.55 -12.23
C MET A 104 -10.75 -7.10 -12.16
N GLU A 105 -11.61 -7.66 -13.01
CA GLU A 105 -13.00 -7.23 -13.23
C GLU A 105 -13.86 -7.19 -11.96
N ASP A 106 -13.68 -8.14 -11.05
CA ASP A 106 -14.45 -8.22 -9.80
C ASP A 106 -13.94 -7.30 -8.67
N PHE A 107 -12.93 -6.47 -8.96
CA PHE A 107 -12.32 -5.55 -8.00
C PHE A 107 -12.57 -4.09 -8.38
N PRO A 108 -12.50 -3.15 -7.40
CA PRO A 108 -12.98 -1.78 -7.61
C PRO A 108 -12.06 -0.89 -8.47
N ILE A 109 -10.91 -1.39 -8.93
CA ILE A 109 -10.02 -0.62 -9.80
C ILE A 109 -10.49 -0.73 -11.25
N HIS A 110 -10.74 0.40 -11.89
CA HIS A 110 -11.08 0.49 -13.31
C HIS A 110 -10.00 1.23 -14.10
N GLU A 111 -9.95 0.99 -15.40
CA GLU A 111 -8.94 1.60 -16.27
C GLU A 111 -9.26 3.07 -16.55
N ILE A 112 -8.23 3.91 -16.51
CA ILE A 112 -8.27 5.32 -16.87
C ILE A 112 -7.13 5.65 -17.86
N SER A 113 -7.19 6.84 -18.50
CA SER A 113 -6.07 7.31 -19.33
C SER A 113 -4.90 7.85 -18.47
N LEU A 114 -3.68 7.73 -18.99
CA LEU A 114 -2.47 8.23 -18.30
C LEU A 114 -2.52 9.74 -18.02
N GLU A 115 -3.23 10.50 -18.84
CA GLU A 115 -3.39 11.95 -18.69
C GLU A 115 -4.24 12.35 -17.47
N ASN A 116 -5.08 11.42 -17.00
CA ASN A 116 -6.01 11.61 -15.88
C ASN A 116 -5.48 11.07 -14.54
N VAL A 117 -4.20 10.67 -14.49
CA VAL A 117 -3.59 10.11 -13.29
C VAL A 117 -3.50 11.13 -12.17
N ASN A 118 -4.06 10.78 -11.03
CA ASN A 118 -4.04 11.56 -9.80
C ASN A 118 -3.31 10.80 -8.67
N PRO A 119 -3.02 11.44 -7.52
CA PRO A 119 -2.49 10.75 -6.35
C PRO A 119 -3.38 9.57 -5.94
N GLY A 120 -2.77 8.46 -5.58
CA GLY A 120 -3.46 7.23 -5.20
C GLY A 120 -3.77 6.27 -6.35
N ASP A 121 -3.81 6.73 -7.62
CA ASP A 121 -4.02 5.86 -8.77
C ASP A 121 -2.83 4.91 -9.00
N LEU A 122 -3.05 3.86 -9.78
CA LEU A 122 -2.10 2.77 -10.00
C LEU A 122 -1.54 2.80 -11.43
N LEU A 123 -0.22 2.69 -11.53
CA LEU A 123 0.51 2.53 -12.79
C LEU A 123 0.91 1.06 -12.94
N PHE A 124 0.44 0.39 -13.98
CA PHE A 124 0.76 -1.01 -14.25
C PHE A 124 1.81 -1.15 -15.35
N PHE A 125 2.71 -2.09 -15.13
CA PHE A 125 3.81 -2.46 -16.03
C PHE A 125 3.84 -3.99 -16.17
N PRO A 126 4.59 -4.59 -17.09
CA PRO A 126 4.70 -6.04 -17.16
C PRO A 126 5.19 -6.65 -15.84
N GLY A 127 4.28 -7.34 -15.13
CA GLY A 127 4.56 -7.99 -13.83
C GLY A 127 4.88 -7.02 -12.68
N HIS A 128 4.49 -5.74 -12.79
CA HIS A 128 4.83 -4.74 -11.79
C HIS A 128 3.73 -3.67 -11.66
N VAL A 129 3.62 -3.04 -10.49
CA VAL A 129 2.69 -1.95 -10.21
C VAL A 129 3.32 -0.91 -9.29
N ALA A 130 2.92 0.35 -9.49
CA ALA A 130 3.30 1.50 -8.66
C ALA A 130 2.06 2.31 -8.28
N LEU A 131 2.16 3.10 -7.19
CA LEU A 131 1.14 4.04 -6.75
C LEU A 131 1.58 5.46 -7.11
N SER A 132 0.71 6.19 -7.80
CA SER A 132 0.92 7.58 -8.16
C SER A 132 0.91 8.50 -6.94
N LEU A 133 1.86 9.41 -6.88
CA LEU A 133 1.95 10.49 -5.89
C LEU A 133 1.49 11.84 -6.47
N GLY A 134 1.04 11.83 -7.74
CA GLY A 134 0.73 13.04 -8.49
C GLY A 134 1.95 13.67 -9.16
N HIS A 135 1.70 14.60 -10.08
CA HIS A 135 2.74 15.37 -10.80
C HIS A 135 3.80 14.49 -11.50
N GLY A 136 3.40 13.31 -11.97
CA GLY A 136 4.29 12.35 -12.61
C GLY A 136 5.19 11.56 -11.66
N ARG A 137 5.08 11.76 -10.36
CA ARG A 137 5.82 11.01 -9.34
C ARG A 137 5.04 9.77 -8.89
N TYR A 138 5.78 8.73 -8.50
CA TYR A 138 5.18 7.50 -7.98
C TYR A 138 6.10 6.81 -6.97
N CYS A 139 5.50 5.96 -6.14
CA CYS A 139 6.23 5.04 -5.27
C CYS A 139 5.93 3.59 -5.66
N HIS A 140 6.92 2.73 -5.46
CA HIS A 140 6.79 1.30 -5.68
C HIS A 140 7.77 0.51 -4.82
N SER A 141 7.57 -0.79 -4.69
CA SER A 141 8.60 -1.69 -4.17
C SER A 141 9.17 -2.51 -5.33
N THR A 142 10.48 -2.48 -5.49
CA THR A 142 11.18 -3.09 -6.64
C THR A 142 12.31 -4.01 -6.19
N GLY A 143 12.46 -5.16 -6.89
CA GLY A 143 13.60 -6.06 -6.74
C GLY A 143 14.81 -5.70 -7.58
N ARG A 144 14.82 -4.52 -8.22
CA ARG A 144 15.94 -4.06 -9.05
C ARG A 144 17.20 -3.90 -8.22
N SER A 145 18.35 -4.34 -8.79
CA SER A 145 19.66 -4.10 -8.19
C SER A 145 19.92 -2.59 -8.01
N GLY A 146 20.30 -2.20 -6.81
CA GLY A 146 20.52 -0.81 -6.40
C GLY A 146 19.35 -0.21 -5.61
N ASP A 147 18.10 -0.53 -5.94
CA ASP A 147 16.92 -0.04 -5.22
C ASP A 147 16.42 -1.04 -4.17
N ASN A 148 16.28 -2.30 -4.53
CA ASN A 148 15.93 -3.47 -3.70
C ASN A 148 14.97 -3.19 -2.52
N GLY A 149 13.81 -2.60 -2.82
CA GLY A 149 12.80 -2.25 -1.81
C GLY A 149 11.94 -1.09 -2.26
N PHE A 150 11.48 -0.30 -1.30
CA PHE A 150 10.71 0.90 -1.56
C PHE A 150 11.56 1.95 -2.30
N ALA A 151 11.03 2.46 -3.39
CA ALA A 151 11.66 3.49 -4.21
C ALA A 151 10.66 4.56 -4.62
N LEU A 152 11.16 5.78 -4.78
CA LEU A 152 10.47 6.92 -5.37
C LEU A 152 11.07 7.20 -6.74
N ASN A 153 10.23 7.32 -7.76
CA ASN A 153 10.67 7.63 -9.12
C ASN A 153 9.72 8.59 -9.82
N SER A 154 10.11 9.04 -11.00
CA SER A 154 9.34 9.99 -11.80
C SER A 154 9.13 9.50 -13.25
N LEU A 155 8.02 9.92 -13.83
CA LEU A 155 7.71 9.83 -15.26
C LEU A 155 8.15 11.08 -16.01
N ASN A 156 8.63 12.13 -15.30
CA ASN A 156 9.06 13.38 -15.89
C ASN A 156 10.54 13.33 -16.26
N PRO A 157 10.93 13.52 -17.54
CA PRO A 157 12.33 13.47 -17.98
C PRO A 157 13.26 14.50 -17.32
N SER A 158 12.70 15.55 -16.72
CA SER A 158 13.49 16.60 -16.06
C SER A 158 13.89 16.24 -14.62
N ASP A 159 13.33 15.17 -14.05
CA ASP A 159 13.59 14.77 -12.68
C ASP A 159 14.82 13.85 -12.58
N PRO A 160 15.63 13.98 -11.52
CA PRO A 160 16.86 13.18 -11.37
C PRO A 160 16.61 11.69 -11.20
N ASP A 161 15.43 11.29 -10.75
CA ASP A 161 14.97 9.92 -10.53
C ASP A 161 14.02 9.43 -11.64
N TYR A 162 14.08 10.07 -12.81
CA TYR A 162 13.31 9.68 -13.99
C TYR A 162 13.63 8.26 -14.45
N ARG A 163 12.58 7.48 -14.73
CA ARG A 163 12.68 6.11 -15.22
C ARG A 163 12.07 6.00 -16.60
N ALA A 164 12.89 6.28 -17.62
CA ALA A 164 12.50 6.17 -19.03
C ALA A 164 12.02 4.77 -19.42
N ASP A 165 12.65 3.74 -18.86
CA ASP A 165 12.31 2.34 -19.06
C ASP A 165 10.90 2.01 -18.52
N LEU A 166 10.56 2.46 -17.31
CA LEU A 166 9.24 2.26 -16.75
C LEU A 166 8.19 3.11 -17.48
N LYS A 167 8.50 4.36 -17.81
CA LYS A 167 7.56 5.21 -18.57
C LYS A 167 7.17 4.57 -19.90
N ALA A 168 8.13 4.00 -20.62
CA ALA A 168 7.89 3.31 -21.89
C ALA A 168 7.15 1.96 -21.72
N ALA A 169 7.20 1.37 -20.52
CA ALA A 169 6.62 0.07 -20.23
C ALA A 169 5.24 0.14 -19.55
N ILE A 170 4.63 1.33 -19.40
CA ILE A 170 3.26 1.44 -18.84
C ILE A 170 2.31 0.69 -19.77
N THR A 171 1.60 -0.29 -19.21
CA THR A 171 0.62 -1.11 -19.95
C THR A 171 -0.80 -0.65 -19.71
N GLN A 172 -1.12 -0.24 -18.48
CA GLN A 172 -2.43 0.22 -18.05
C GLN A 172 -2.29 1.22 -16.90
N VAL A 173 -3.32 1.99 -16.70
CA VAL A 173 -3.45 2.88 -15.53
C VAL A 173 -4.82 2.62 -14.91
N GLY A 174 -4.88 2.53 -13.60
CA GLY A 174 -6.12 2.21 -12.89
C GLY A 174 -6.44 3.18 -11.79
N SER A 175 -7.72 3.45 -11.59
CA SER A 175 -8.24 4.28 -10.51
C SER A 175 -9.35 3.57 -9.76
N TYR A 176 -9.49 3.93 -8.51
CA TYR A 176 -10.66 3.61 -7.67
C TYR A 176 -11.80 4.63 -7.84
N PHE A 177 -11.50 5.86 -8.28
CA PHE A 177 -12.37 7.04 -8.30
C PHE A 177 -13.04 7.28 -9.63
#